data_2db23837e150582a17f774f3013b0755
#
_entry.id   2db23837e150582a17f774f3013b0755
#
_cell.length_a   1.000
_cell.length_b   1.000
_cell.length_c   1.000
_cell.angle_alpha   90.00
_cell.angle_beta   90.00
_cell.angle_gamma   90.00
#
_symmetry.space_group_name_H-M   'P 1'
#
loop_
_entity.id
_entity.type
_entity.pdbx_description
1 polymer ?
#
loop_
_entity_poly.entity_id
_entity_poly.type
_entity_poly.pdbx_seq_one_letter_code
_entity_poly.pdbx_strand_id
1 'polypeptide(L)'
;MPYVWCGLIMLALMPTHRPQHKHIQTQPQRTPTSVAASGGDARKMFDAGLTAFENEHNQAALDNWRRLARKEPRFPLVHLFISFATIDPQEQKRELRNAQALAPKVSKRDRLMIQWLSGVEQEQYVPAITAMNDLLASYPRDKHIVFLAGRWLSSQEQYEQASRLLQRATQLDPAYAAAWNQLAYCYAYTGDFSNAFTAMERYTALLPKDPNPQDSYAEILRMAGNYRDALEHYRKALQIDPAFQTSQLGIADTYALMGEEATARGEYDKAAGKANARSEQVGYEIQSALTYVRERKPKRSLALLDSAASQAHNAQASLLEAEAYRDMALIERDNQQSLKYLDKSSAALAEASGTPGPELHQERAEVLRLRAIRLAAAGKAEGAKQALKELDLLQQTTHGTALSRTYAGAMGSVLVASQRYAEAVPYLEEDTRNPLSMRDLIVAYTEVGATDRAHVLELKLAAFNQPTLEQALVVPELRTKLAATKEKRGWLRKLMGSD
;
A
#
# COMPACT_ATOMS: atom_id res chain seq x y z
N MET A 1 -7.15 -3.64 -6.54
CA MET A 1 -6.36 -2.46 -6.14
C MET A 1 -7.19 -1.59 -5.24
N PRO A 2 -6.82 -1.40 -3.99
CA PRO A 2 -7.30 -0.28 -3.23
C PRO A 2 -6.13 0.37 -2.50
N TYR A 3 -5.42 1.31 -3.10
CA TYR A 3 -4.41 2.09 -2.37
C TYR A 3 -4.31 3.47 -2.97
N VAL A 4 -4.99 4.43 -2.40
CA VAL A 4 -4.53 5.82 -2.50
C VAL A 4 -4.85 6.53 -1.21
N TRP A 5 -3.84 6.61 -0.33
CA TRP A 5 -3.72 7.65 0.70
C TRP A 5 -2.27 7.69 1.13
N CYS A 6 -1.45 8.43 0.42
CA CYS A 6 -0.05 8.70 0.78
C CYS A 6 0.14 10.12 1.27
N GLY A 7 0.97 10.25 2.26
CA GLY A 7 1.78 11.46 2.57
C GLY A 7 1.51 12.16 3.89
N LEU A 8 2.26 12.10 4.91
CA LEU A 8 3.39 12.74 5.45
C LEU A 8 3.40 13.38 6.84
N ILE A 9 4.59 13.52 7.33
CA ILE A 9 5.32 14.34 8.30
C ILE A 9 5.36 13.83 9.73
N MET A 10 6.57 13.42 10.11
CA MET A 10 7.02 13.36 11.50
C MET A 10 7.02 14.77 12.12
N LEU A 11 6.18 14.98 13.12
CA LEU A 11 6.39 16.02 14.12
C LEU A 11 6.39 15.34 15.49
N ALA A 12 7.52 15.45 16.15
CA ALA A 12 7.81 14.92 17.47
C ALA A 12 6.72 15.27 18.48
N LEU A 13 6.16 14.26 19.13
CA LEU A 13 5.33 14.43 20.32
C LEU A 13 6.25 14.76 21.50
N MET A 14 6.23 15.99 21.97
CA MET A 14 6.76 16.33 23.28
C MET A 14 5.83 15.78 24.38
N PRO A 15 6.38 15.28 25.50
CA PRO A 15 5.57 14.75 26.59
C PRO A 15 4.90 15.88 27.33
N THR A 16 3.59 15.96 27.31
CA THR A 16 2.81 16.86 28.15
C THR A 16 2.50 16.18 29.48
N HIS A 17 2.72 16.93 30.57
CA HIS A 17 2.44 16.63 31.95
C HIS A 17 1.09 15.95 32.19
N ARG A 18 1.10 14.96 33.08
CA ARG A 18 -0.10 14.34 33.66
C ARG A 18 -0.84 15.34 34.56
N PRO A 19 -2.14 15.56 34.39
CA PRO A 19 -3.00 16.05 35.46
C PRO A 19 -3.66 14.89 36.19
N GLN A 20 -3.75 15.02 37.51
CA GLN A 20 -4.38 14.09 38.43
C GLN A 20 -5.88 13.92 38.16
N HIS A 21 -6.33 12.67 38.18
CA HIS A 21 -7.74 12.31 38.03
C HIS A 21 -8.57 12.74 39.24
N LYS A 22 -9.55 13.63 39.02
CA LYS A 22 -10.75 13.73 39.85
C LYS A 22 -11.87 12.92 39.18
N HIS A 23 -12.37 11.93 39.89
CA HIS A 23 -13.57 11.18 39.50
C HIS A 23 -14.78 12.14 39.40
N ILE A 24 -15.25 12.36 38.19
CA ILE A 24 -16.54 12.96 37.91
C ILE A 24 -17.42 11.84 37.30
N GLN A 25 -18.44 11.42 38.04
CA GLN A 25 -19.50 10.61 37.49
C GLN A 25 -20.24 11.44 36.45
N THR A 26 -20.11 11.07 35.17
CA THR A 26 -20.88 11.67 34.09
C THR A 26 -21.88 10.65 33.56
N GLN A 27 -23.16 11.06 33.60
CA GLN A 27 -24.29 10.38 32.92
C GLN A 27 -23.95 10.14 31.43
N PRO A 28 -24.56 9.13 30.78
CA PRO A 28 -24.31 8.86 29.37
C PRO A 28 -24.81 10.04 28.53
N GLN A 29 -23.90 10.91 28.12
CA GLN A 29 -24.22 11.91 27.10
C GLN A 29 -24.46 11.16 25.78
N ARG A 30 -25.71 11.21 25.33
CA ARG A 30 -26.06 10.92 23.94
C ARG A 30 -25.22 11.85 23.09
N THR A 31 -24.36 11.28 22.24
CA THR A 31 -23.57 12.02 21.27
C THR A 31 -24.50 12.84 20.38
N PRO A 32 -24.40 14.19 20.39
CA PRO A 32 -25.20 14.97 19.44
C PRO A 32 -24.54 14.84 18.08
N THR A 33 -25.00 13.94 17.27
CA THR A 33 -24.73 13.97 15.83
C THR A 33 -25.59 15.06 15.24
N SER A 34 -25.11 16.30 15.29
CA SER A 34 -25.83 17.42 14.71
C SER A 34 -25.52 17.52 13.22
N VAL A 35 -26.25 16.76 12.44
CA VAL A 35 -26.60 17.20 11.09
C VAL A 35 -27.77 18.17 11.29
N ALA A 36 -27.55 19.46 11.04
CA ALA A 36 -28.65 20.42 11.06
C ALA A 36 -29.69 19.97 10.05
N ALA A 37 -30.84 19.53 10.55
CA ALA A 37 -32.14 19.41 9.88
C ALA A 37 -32.21 18.58 8.57
N SER A 38 -31.56 17.47 8.46
CA SER A 38 -31.94 16.45 7.49
C SER A 38 -32.83 15.41 8.22
N GLY A 39 -33.95 15.06 7.63
CA GLY A 39 -34.88 14.07 8.21
C GLY A 39 -34.21 12.74 8.49
N GLY A 40 -34.75 11.90 9.36
CA GLY A 40 -34.15 10.61 9.76
C GLY A 40 -33.74 9.71 8.59
N ASP A 41 -34.35 9.87 7.41
CA ASP A 41 -34.02 9.12 6.20
C ASP A 41 -32.73 9.59 5.53
N ALA A 42 -32.43 10.89 5.52
CA ALA A 42 -31.18 11.41 4.97
C ALA A 42 -29.96 10.91 5.79
N ARG A 43 -30.10 10.88 7.10
CA ARG A 43 -29.08 10.32 8.00
C ARG A 43 -28.86 8.84 7.73
N LYS A 44 -29.91 8.04 7.61
CA LYS A 44 -29.81 6.60 7.28
C LYS A 44 -29.10 6.38 5.94
N MET A 45 -29.41 7.19 4.92
CA MET A 45 -28.74 7.10 3.61
C MET A 45 -27.26 7.45 3.70
N PHE A 46 -26.89 8.46 4.49
CA PHE A 46 -25.48 8.82 4.70
C PHE A 46 -24.72 7.70 5.42
N ASP A 47 -25.30 7.18 6.51
CA ASP A 47 -24.67 6.12 7.32
C ASP A 47 -24.55 4.81 6.52
N ALA A 48 -25.53 4.48 5.66
CA ALA A 48 -25.44 3.33 4.76
C ALA A 48 -24.30 3.50 3.73
N GLY A 49 -24.14 4.70 3.19
CA GLY A 49 -23.00 5.01 2.32
C GLY A 49 -21.67 4.93 3.05
N LEU A 50 -21.60 5.44 4.29
CA LEU A 50 -20.39 5.39 5.12
C LEU A 50 -20.00 3.95 5.46
N THR A 51 -20.97 3.11 5.85
CA THR A 51 -20.73 1.69 6.10
C THR A 51 -20.21 0.97 4.85
N ALA A 52 -20.79 1.25 3.68
CA ALA A 52 -20.31 0.66 2.43
C ALA A 52 -18.88 1.11 2.10
N PHE A 53 -18.57 2.39 2.24
CA PHE A 53 -17.23 2.96 1.99
C PHE A 53 -16.18 2.39 2.94
N GLU A 54 -16.49 2.27 4.21
CA GLU A 54 -15.59 1.72 5.23
C GLU A 54 -15.30 0.23 5.00
N ASN A 55 -16.22 -0.51 4.36
CA ASN A 55 -16.06 -1.90 3.96
C ASN A 55 -15.62 -2.07 2.47
N GLU A 56 -15.03 -1.03 1.86
CA GLU A 56 -14.48 -1.04 0.50
C GLU A 56 -15.52 -1.21 -0.63
N HIS A 57 -16.82 -1.07 -0.34
CA HIS A 57 -17.90 -1.13 -1.33
C HIS A 57 -18.15 0.26 -1.96
N ASN A 58 -17.13 0.81 -2.63
CA ASN A 58 -17.13 2.21 -3.10
C ASN A 58 -18.29 2.54 -4.04
N GLN A 59 -18.68 1.64 -4.95
CA GLN A 59 -19.81 1.88 -5.87
C GLN A 59 -21.14 2.00 -5.10
N ALA A 60 -21.38 1.12 -4.15
CA ALA A 60 -22.59 1.18 -3.30
C ALA A 60 -22.62 2.45 -2.43
N ALA A 61 -21.46 2.88 -1.93
CA ALA A 61 -21.33 4.15 -1.21
C ALA A 61 -21.68 5.34 -2.10
N LEU A 62 -21.11 5.43 -3.31
CA LEU A 62 -21.38 6.48 -4.29
C LEU A 62 -22.86 6.54 -4.68
N ASP A 63 -23.51 5.40 -4.91
CA ASP A 63 -24.92 5.34 -5.28
C ASP A 63 -25.82 5.89 -4.16
N ASN A 64 -25.50 5.57 -2.90
CA ASN A 64 -26.21 6.11 -1.75
C ASN A 64 -25.97 7.62 -1.61
N TRP A 65 -24.74 8.07 -1.69
CA TRP A 65 -24.38 9.48 -1.49
C TRP A 65 -24.80 10.38 -2.66
N ARG A 66 -24.70 9.93 -3.91
CA ARG A 66 -25.22 10.68 -5.06
C ARG A 66 -26.72 10.86 -5.00
N ARG A 67 -27.48 9.84 -4.53
CA ARG A 67 -28.93 9.98 -4.29
C ARG A 67 -29.20 10.98 -3.16
N LEU A 68 -28.39 10.93 -2.07
CA LEU A 68 -28.53 11.88 -0.97
C LEU A 68 -28.17 13.30 -1.38
N ALA A 69 -27.10 13.53 -2.12
CA ALA A 69 -26.70 14.85 -2.60
C ALA A 69 -27.76 15.52 -3.49
N ARG A 70 -28.52 14.72 -4.28
CA ARG A 70 -29.66 15.23 -5.06
C ARG A 70 -30.85 15.65 -4.17
N LYS A 71 -31.08 14.96 -3.05
CA LYS A 71 -32.17 15.27 -2.12
C LYS A 71 -31.81 16.40 -1.17
N GLU A 72 -30.60 16.40 -0.69
CA GLU A 72 -30.06 17.29 0.36
C GLU A 72 -28.76 17.97 -0.13
N PRO A 73 -28.83 18.89 -1.12
CA PRO A 73 -27.62 19.48 -1.73
C PRO A 73 -26.84 20.41 -0.79
N ARG A 74 -27.38 20.68 0.41
CA ARG A 74 -26.72 21.45 1.47
C ARG A 74 -26.10 20.59 2.58
N PHE A 75 -26.01 19.26 2.39
CA PHE A 75 -25.39 18.36 3.33
C PHE A 75 -23.88 18.18 3.00
N PRO A 76 -22.96 18.90 3.65
CA PRO A 76 -21.58 19.00 3.20
C PRO A 76 -20.79 17.70 3.30
N LEU A 77 -21.06 16.85 4.29
CA LEU A 77 -20.34 15.57 4.42
C LEU A 77 -20.64 14.63 3.25
N VAL A 78 -21.82 14.68 2.65
CA VAL A 78 -22.10 13.84 1.48
C VAL A 78 -21.24 14.23 0.29
N HIS A 79 -21.03 15.54 0.06
CA HIS A 79 -20.13 16.05 -0.97
C HIS A 79 -18.69 15.67 -0.68
N LEU A 80 -18.24 15.81 0.58
CA LEU A 80 -16.92 15.39 1.02
C LEU A 80 -16.67 13.91 0.72
N PHE A 81 -17.56 13.03 1.11
CA PHE A 81 -17.37 11.60 0.93
C PHE A 81 -17.54 11.13 -0.53
N ILE A 82 -18.36 11.81 -1.35
CA ILE A 82 -18.35 11.58 -2.80
C ILE A 82 -16.99 11.90 -3.39
N SER A 83 -16.33 13.01 -2.98
CA SER A 83 -15.00 13.37 -3.52
C SER A 83 -13.94 12.31 -3.22
N PHE A 84 -14.07 11.56 -2.12
CA PHE A 84 -13.14 10.47 -1.79
C PHE A 84 -13.47 9.13 -2.47
N ALA A 85 -14.73 8.89 -2.81
CA ALA A 85 -15.16 7.60 -3.35
C ALA A 85 -15.19 7.58 -4.89
N THR A 86 -15.27 8.74 -5.55
CA THR A 86 -15.33 8.82 -7.02
C THR A 86 -13.95 8.68 -7.65
N ILE A 87 -13.90 8.00 -8.80
CA ILE A 87 -12.71 7.94 -9.67
C ILE A 87 -12.70 9.03 -10.74
N ASP A 88 -13.80 9.82 -10.87
CA ASP A 88 -13.89 10.93 -11.84
C ASP A 88 -13.24 12.20 -11.24
N PRO A 89 -12.10 12.67 -11.78
CA PRO A 89 -11.39 13.83 -11.26
C PRO A 89 -12.21 15.14 -11.30
N GLN A 90 -13.15 15.25 -12.24
CA GLN A 90 -14.01 16.44 -12.35
C GLN A 90 -15.08 16.41 -11.25
N GLU A 91 -15.69 15.26 -11.00
CA GLU A 91 -16.61 15.06 -9.90
C GLU A 91 -15.90 15.29 -8.57
N GLN A 92 -14.72 14.70 -8.36
CA GLN A 92 -13.90 14.86 -7.17
C GLN A 92 -13.69 16.35 -6.82
N LYS A 93 -13.13 17.12 -7.76
CA LYS A 93 -12.86 18.57 -7.58
C LYS A 93 -14.14 19.39 -7.35
N ARG A 94 -15.23 19.04 -8.01
CA ARG A 94 -16.52 19.71 -7.84
C ARG A 94 -17.08 19.46 -6.45
N GLU A 95 -17.13 18.21 -6.02
CA GLU A 95 -17.73 17.83 -4.76
C GLU A 95 -16.90 18.29 -3.56
N LEU A 96 -15.58 18.29 -3.68
CA LEU A 96 -14.69 18.86 -2.66
C LEU A 96 -14.95 20.38 -2.45
N ARG A 97 -15.08 21.14 -3.55
CA ARG A 97 -15.43 22.57 -3.47
C ARG A 97 -16.80 22.79 -2.83
N ASN A 98 -17.80 21.95 -3.14
CA ASN A 98 -19.12 22.02 -2.54
C ASN A 98 -19.06 21.81 -1.03
N ALA A 99 -18.32 20.79 -0.57
CA ALA A 99 -18.13 20.52 0.86
C ALA A 99 -17.46 21.73 1.58
N GLN A 100 -16.40 22.27 1.02
CA GLN A 100 -15.69 23.42 1.60
C GLN A 100 -16.56 24.69 1.65
N ALA A 101 -17.34 24.97 0.61
CA ALA A 101 -18.23 26.15 0.57
C ALA A 101 -19.34 26.08 1.64
N LEU A 102 -19.74 24.89 2.04
CA LEU A 102 -20.76 24.66 3.08
C LEU A 102 -20.17 24.61 4.50
N ALA A 103 -18.85 24.38 4.65
CA ALA A 103 -18.17 24.19 5.93
C ALA A 103 -18.43 25.31 6.99
N PRO A 104 -18.53 26.60 6.66
CA PRO A 104 -18.78 27.65 7.65
C PRO A 104 -20.15 27.55 8.36
N LYS A 105 -21.10 26.80 7.80
CA LYS A 105 -22.51 26.75 8.24
C LYS A 105 -22.87 25.48 9.01
N VAL A 106 -21.88 24.63 9.34
CA VAL A 106 -22.12 23.33 9.96
C VAL A 106 -21.55 23.24 11.39
N SER A 107 -21.80 22.11 12.04
CA SER A 107 -21.30 21.83 13.39
C SER A 107 -19.76 21.91 13.45
N LYS A 108 -19.20 22.14 14.63
CA LYS A 108 -17.74 22.08 14.85
C LYS A 108 -17.15 20.73 14.38
N ARG A 109 -17.86 19.62 14.66
CA ARG A 109 -17.47 18.27 14.26
C ARG A 109 -17.33 18.16 12.74
N ASP A 110 -18.38 18.52 12.01
CA ASP A 110 -18.41 18.39 10.54
C ASP A 110 -17.42 19.35 9.89
N ARG A 111 -17.25 20.55 10.41
CA ARG A 111 -16.25 21.51 9.93
C ARG A 111 -14.82 20.98 10.09
N LEU A 112 -14.48 20.42 11.25
CA LEU A 112 -13.18 19.81 11.48
C LEU A 112 -12.97 18.60 10.57
N MET A 113 -14.01 17.77 10.34
CA MET A 113 -13.94 16.65 9.40
C MET A 113 -13.65 17.13 7.97
N ILE A 114 -14.36 18.17 7.51
CA ILE A 114 -14.12 18.76 6.20
C ILE A 114 -12.69 19.34 6.12
N GLN A 115 -12.26 20.07 7.14
CA GLN A 115 -10.91 20.66 7.19
C GLN A 115 -9.83 19.58 7.14
N TRP A 116 -9.99 18.51 7.91
CA TRP A 116 -9.05 17.39 7.92
C TRP A 116 -9.00 16.72 6.54
N LEU A 117 -10.12 16.17 6.09
CA LEU A 117 -10.12 15.33 4.89
C LEU A 117 -9.83 16.15 3.63
N SER A 118 -10.41 17.37 3.46
CA SER A 118 -10.06 18.21 2.32
C SER A 118 -8.62 18.72 2.37
N GLY A 119 -8.07 18.92 3.57
CA GLY A 119 -6.67 19.31 3.73
C GLY A 119 -5.72 18.19 3.31
N VAL A 120 -6.05 16.94 3.62
CA VAL A 120 -5.30 15.76 3.13
C VAL A 120 -5.35 15.68 1.60
N GLU A 121 -6.53 15.83 1.00
CA GLU A 121 -6.70 15.79 -0.45
C GLU A 121 -5.95 16.92 -1.18
N GLN A 122 -5.79 18.05 -0.54
CA GLN A 122 -5.09 19.22 -1.07
C GLN A 122 -3.63 19.34 -0.60
N GLU A 123 -3.10 18.27 0.02
CA GLU A 123 -1.73 18.20 0.55
C GLU A 123 -1.40 19.29 1.60
N GLN A 124 -2.43 19.84 2.25
CA GLN A 124 -2.31 20.81 3.35
C GLN A 124 -2.23 20.07 4.70
N TYR A 125 -1.16 19.30 4.90
CA TYR A 125 -1.08 18.32 5.99
C TYR A 125 -1.08 18.93 7.39
N VAL A 126 -0.38 20.05 7.62
CA VAL A 126 -0.30 20.66 8.96
C VAL A 126 -1.68 21.04 9.50
N PRO A 127 -2.51 21.83 8.78
CA PRO A 127 -3.86 22.12 9.24
C PRO A 127 -4.76 20.88 9.25
N ALA A 128 -4.56 19.92 8.33
CA ALA A 128 -5.31 18.67 8.30
C ALA A 128 -5.06 17.81 9.55
N ILE A 129 -3.80 17.60 9.93
CA ILE A 129 -3.41 16.85 11.13
C ILE A 129 -3.92 17.55 12.40
N THR A 130 -3.83 18.88 12.45
CA THR A 130 -4.37 19.65 13.56
C THR A 130 -5.88 19.42 13.72
N ALA A 131 -6.65 19.47 12.63
CA ALA A 131 -8.08 19.22 12.63
C ALA A 131 -8.43 17.77 13.03
N MET A 132 -7.64 16.78 12.58
CA MET A 132 -7.77 15.38 13.00
C MET A 132 -7.56 15.22 14.51
N ASN A 133 -6.49 15.82 15.05
CA ASN A 133 -6.19 15.76 16.48
C ASN A 133 -7.29 16.43 17.33
N ASP A 134 -7.81 17.57 16.87
CA ASP A 134 -8.93 18.25 17.51
C ASP A 134 -10.21 17.40 17.49
N LEU A 135 -10.47 16.66 16.40
CA LEU A 135 -11.56 15.70 16.31
C LEU A 135 -11.41 14.57 17.31
N LEU A 136 -10.24 13.93 17.35
CA LEU A 136 -9.96 12.82 18.27
C LEU A 136 -10.07 13.26 19.74
N ALA A 137 -9.62 14.48 20.05
CA ALA A 137 -9.71 15.06 21.39
C ALA A 137 -11.16 15.43 21.77
N SER A 138 -11.90 16.06 20.84
CA SER A 138 -13.28 16.52 21.10
C SER A 138 -14.32 15.41 21.04
N TYR A 139 -14.11 14.37 20.22
CA TYR A 139 -15.05 13.27 19.97
C TYR A 139 -14.41 11.89 20.17
N PRO A 140 -13.80 11.64 21.34
CA PRO A 140 -12.99 10.44 21.58
C PRO A 140 -13.75 9.11 21.52
N ARG A 141 -15.08 9.13 21.54
CA ARG A 141 -15.95 7.95 21.49
C ARG A 141 -16.71 7.81 20.17
N ASP A 142 -16.41 8.66 19.18
CA ASP A 142 -16.97 8.52 17.83
C ASP A 142 -16.14 7.49 17.05
N LYS A 143 -16.71 6.28 16.88
CA LYS A 143 -16.03 5.15 16.25
C LYS A 143 -15.55 5.46 14.83
N HIS A 144 -16.32 6.26 14.07
CA HIS A 144 -15.96 6.61 12.68
C HIS A 144 -14.78 7.57 12.63
N ILE A 145 -14.70 8.56 13.51
CA ILE A 145 -13.54 9.46 13.61
C ILE A 145 -12.30 8.66 14.00
N VAL A 146 -12.41 7.80 15.01
CA VAL A 146 -11.29 6.96 15.48
C VAL A 146 -10.83 6.00 14.39
N PHE A 147 -11.75 5.37 13.67
CA PHE A 147 -11.47 4.47 12.55
C PHE A 147 -10.78 5.21 11.39
N LEU A 148 -11.36 6.32 10.93
CA LEU A 148 -10.80 7.10 9.81
C LEU A 148 -9.40 7.61 10.12
N ALA A 149 -9.15 8.05 11.37
CA ALA A 149 -7.81 8.45 11.80
C ALA A 149 -6.83 7.26 11.83
N GLY A 150 -7.27 6.10 12.33
CA GLY A 150 -6.47 4.87 12.29
C GLY A 150 -6.16 4.41 10.87
N ARG A 151 -7.17 4.45 9.98
CA ARG A 151 -7.00 4.13 8.55
C ARG A 151 -6.03 5.10 7.88
N TRP A 152 -6.14 6.39 8.14
CA TRP A 152 -5.22 7.39 7.62
C TRP A 152 -3.78 7.15 8.12
N LEU A 153 -3.56 6.93 9.42
CA LEU A 153 -2.23 6.59 9.96
C LEU A 153 -1.69 5.29 9.36
N SER A 154 -2.55 4.28 9.11
CA SER A 154 -2.16 3.05 8.42
C SER A 154 -1.67 3.32 7.00
N SER A 155 -2.33 4.21 6.26
CA SER A 155 -1.88 4.61 4.91
C SER A 155 -0.58 5.42 4.94
N GLN A 156 -0.27 6.07 6.08
CA GLN A 156 1.02 6.70 6.36
C GLN A 156 2.06 5.71 6.90
N GLU A 157 1.74 4.41 6.92
CA GLU A 157 2.59 3.33 7.43
C GLU A 157 2.97 3.45 8.90
N GLN A 158 2.23 4.28 9.64
CA GLN A 158 2.38 4.42 11.10
C GLN A 158 1.57 3.33 11.81
N TYR A 159 1.89 2.06 11.53
CA TYR A 159 1.07 0.92 11.90
C TYR A 159 0.88 0.74 13.40
N GLU A 160 1.90 1.05 14.23
CA GLU A 160 1.77 0.99 15.69
C GLU A 160 0.82 2.05 16.23
N GLN A 161 0.77 3.23 15.63
CA GLN A 161 -0.17 4.28 16.03
C GLN A 161 -1.57 3.97 15.48
N ALA A 162 -1.64 3.52 14.24
CA ALA A 162 -2.86 3.09 13.59
C ALA A 162 -3.54 1.96 14.38
N SER A 163 -2.80 0.91 14.76
CA SER A 163 -3.33 -0.22 15.51
C SER A 163 -3.95 0.20 16.85
N ARG A 164 -3.35 1.15 17.58
CA ARG A 164 -3.94 1.69 18.83
C ARG A 164 -5.30 2.35 18.61
N LEU A 165 -5.45 3.14 17.54
CA LEU A 165 -6.75 3.75 17.21
C LEU A 165 -7.76 2.71 16.72
N LEU A 166 -7.32 1.77 15.88
CA LEU A 166 -8.20 0.71 15.37
C LEU A 166 -8.65 -0.26 16.46
N GLN A 167 -7.78 -0.63 17.42
CA GLN A 167 -8.18 -1.35 18.63
C GLN A 167 -9.25 -0.58 19.42
N ARG A 168 -9.07 0.74 19.57
CA ARG A 168 -10.09 1.57 20.23
C ARG A 168 -11.39 1.58 19.44
N ALA A 169 -11.37 1.63 18.10
CA ALA A 169 -12.57 1.55 17.28
C ALA A 169 -13.32 0.22 17.48
N THR A 170 -12.60 -0.92 17.55
CA THR A 170 -13.19 -2.24 17.84
C THR A 170 -13.69 -2.38 19.26
N GLN A 171 -13.11 -1.67 20.24
CA GLN A 171 -13.63 -1.61 21.62
C GLN A 171 -14.89 -0.75 21.73
N LEU A 172 -15.00 0.33 20.95
CA LEU A 172 -16.19 1.18 20.90
C LEU A 172 -17.37 0.46 20.24
N ASP A 173 -17.08 -0.36 19.25
CA ASP A 173 -18.06 -1.19 18.56
C ASP A 173 -17.43 -2.53 18.13
N PRO A 174 -17.63 -3.62 18.89
CA PRO A 174 -17.11 -4.94 18.53
C PRO A 174 -17.65 -5.52 17.22
N ALA A 175 -18.76 -4.97 16.69
CA ALA A 175 -19.34 -5.34 15.39
C ALA A 175 -18.81 -4.48 14.23
N TYR A 176 -17.81 -3.63 14.47
CA TYR A 176 -17.26 -2.76 13.45
C TYR A 176 -16.27 -3.52 12.52
N ALA A 177 -16.83 -4.20 11.53
CA ALA A 177 -16.10 -5.10 10.64
C ALA A 177 -14.88 -4.44 9.96
N ALA A 178 -15.06 -3.24 9.41
CA ALA A 178 -13.98 -2.48 8.76
C ALA A 178 -12.79 -2.20 9.69
N ALA A 179 -13.05 -1.96 10.99
CA ALA A 179 -11.98 -1.72 11.96
C ALA A 179 -11.16 -2.99 12.23
N TRP A 180 -11.82 -4.16 12.28
CA TRP A 180 -11.12 -5.45 12.41
C TRP A 180 -10.24 -5.74 11.20
N ASN A 181 -10.73 -5.46 9.97
CA ASN A 181 -9.96 -5.61 8.74
C ASN A 181 -8.69 -4.75 8.77
N GLN A 182 -8.81 -3.45 8.99
CA GLN A 182 -7.67 -2.53 9.01
C GLN A 182 -6.68 -2.85 10.14
N LEU A 183 -7.19 -3.28 11.31
CA LEU A 183 -6.38 -3.70 12.44
C LEU A 183 -5.52 -4.93 12.11
N ALA A 184 -6.10 -5.91 11.41
CA ALA A 184 -5.39 -7.11 11.00
C ALA A 184 -4.25 -6.79 10.03
N TYR A 185 -4.45 -5.89 9.06
CA TYR A 185 -3.38 -5.43 8.20
C TYR A 185 -2.27 -4.68 8.97
N CYS A 186 -2.62 -3.83 9.94
CA CYS A 186 -1.60 -3.17 10.78
C CYS A 186 -0.73 -4.19 11.52
N TYR A 187 -1.33 -5.23 12.10
CA TYR A 187 -0.60 -6.32 12.74
C TYR A 187 0.27 -7.10 11.75
N ALA A 188 -0.26 -7.43 10.56
CA ALA A 188 0.49 -8.15 9.54
C ALA A 188 1.73 -7.36 9.07
N TYR A 189 1.59 -6.05 8.85
CA TYR A 189 2.71 -5.19 8.44
C TYR A 189 3.77 -5.00 9.53
N THR A 190 3.42 -5.15 10.81
CA THR A 190 4.38 -5.17 11.92
C THR A 190 4.91 -6.58 12.22
N GLY A 191 4.45 -7.61 11.51
CA GLY A 191 4.87 -9.01 11.67
C GLY A 191 4.15 -9.75 12.79
N ASP A 192 3.15 -9.16 13.42
CA ASP A 192 2.33 -9.78 14.46
C ASP A 192 1.19 -10.60 13.83
N PHE A 193 1.54 -11.68 13.15
CA PHE A 193 0.57 -12.53 12.45
C PHE A 193 -0.43 -13.21 13.39
N SER A 194 -0.07 -13.47 14.64
CA SER A 194 -1.01 -14.06 15.61
C SER A 194 -2.23 -13.16 15.86
N ASN A 195 -1.99 -11.88 16.15
CA ASN A 195 -3.04 -10.91 16.35
C ASN A 195 -3.75 -10.57 15.02
N ALA A 196 -3.03 -10.61 13.88
CA ALA A 196 -3.61 -10.41 12.57
C ALA A 196 -4.66 -11.51 12.25
N PHE A 197 -4.35 -12.77 12.50
CA PHE A 197 -5.28 -13.89 12.28
C PHE A 197 -6.51 -13.78 13.19
N THR A 198 -6.32 -13.48 14.48
CA THR A 198 -7.43 -13.27 15.41
C THR A 198 -8.37 -12.15 14.95
N ALA A 199 -7.82 -11.06 14.43
CA ALA A 199 -8.63 -9.95 13.90
C ALA A 199 -9.37 -10.35 12.61
N MET A 200 -8.75 -11.16 11.72
CA MET A 200 -9.39 -11.69 10.52
C MET A 200 -10.51 -12.70 10.84
N GLU A 201 -10.36 -13.54 11.86
CA GLU A 201 -11.44 -14.42 12.34
C GLU A 201 -12.67 -13.60 12.77
N ARG A 202 -12.45 -12.46 13.46
CA ARG A 202 -13.54 -11.56 13.82
C ARG A 202 -14.18 -10.92 12.59
N TYR A 203 -13.37 -10.46 11.64
CA TYR A 203 -13.85 -9.86 10.40
C TYR A 203 -14.69 -10.83 9.58
N THR A 204 -14.22 -12.06 9.36
CA THR A 204 -14.95 -13.10 8.63
C THR A 204 -16.27 -13.51 9.32
N ALA A 205 -16.28 -13.58 10.66
CA ALA A 205 -17.48 -13.86 11.43
C ALA A 205 -18.55 -12.78 11.32
N LEU A 206 -18.15 -11.52 11.17
CA LEU A 206 -19.08 -10.38 11.05
C LEU A 206 -19.71 -10.28 9.66
N LEU A 207 -19.01 -10.67 8.60
CA LEU A 207 -19.47 -10.56 7.21
C LEU A 207 -19.35 -11.91 6.45
N PRO A 208 -20.06 -12.97 6.88
CA PRO A 208 -19.85 -14.31 6.35
C PRO A 208 -20.34 -14.51 4.90
N LYS A 209 -21.11 -13.56 4.35
CA LYS A 209 -21.64 -13.59 2.98
C LYS A 209 -20.91 -12.63 2.02
N ASP A 210 -19.91 -11.93 2.52
CA ASP A 210 -19.08 -11.01 1.74
C ASP A 210 -17.78 -11.74 1.36
N PRO A 211 -17.33 -11.70 0.11
CA PRO A 211 -16.08 -12.35 -0.31
C PRO A 211 -14.84 -11.67 0.28
N ASN A 212 -14.90 -10.34 0.53
CA ASN A 212 -13.74 -9.55 0.95
C ASN A 212 -13.07 -10.02 2.25
N PRO A 213 -13.78 -10.44 3.32
CA PRO A 213 -13.14 -11.01 4.51
C PRO A 213 -12.31 -12.26 4.24
N GLN A 214 -12.76 -13.13 3.35
CA GLN A 214 -12.01 -14.33 2.97
C GLN A 214 -10.77 -13.97 2.14
N ASP A 215 -10.89 -13.01 1.23
CA ASP A 215 -9.79 -12.48 0.43
C ASP A 215 -8.70 -11.84 1.29
N SER A 216 -9.09 -10.91 2.18
CA SER A 216 -8.16 -10.25 3.09
C SER A 216 -7.46 -11.23 4.04
N TYR A 217 -8.18 -12.26 4.53
CA TYR A 217 -7.57 -13.30 5.36
C TYR A 217 -6.54 -14.10 4.56
N ALA A 218 -6.87 -14.48 3.32
CA ALA A 218 -5.96 -15.18 2.42
C ALA A 218 -4.69 -14.35 2.16
N GLU A 219 -4.81 -13.06 1.93
CA GLU A 219 -3.67 -12.18 1.73
C GLU A 219 -2.73 -12.15 2.93
N ILE A 220 -3.26 -12.01 4.14
CA ILE A 220 -2.46 -12.02 5.37
C ILE A 220 -1.82 -13.39 5.62
N LEU A 221 -2.51 -14.49 5.34
CA LEU A 221 -1.95 -15.85 5.39
C LEU A 221 -0.79 -15.99 4.37
N ARG A 222 -0.94 -15.45 3.16
CA ARG A 222 0.11 -15.42 2.14
C ARG A 222 1.32 -14.61 2.63
N MET A 223 1.10 -13.44 3.22
CA MET A 223 2.17 -12.63 3.82
C MET A 223 2.94 -13.39 4.91
N ALA A 224 2.25 -14.19 5.70
CA ALA A 224 2.85 -15.06 6.73
C ALA A 224 3.55 -16.29 6.15
N GLY A 225 3.41 -16.59 4.86
CA GLY A 225 3.94 -17.79 4.20
C GLY A 225 3.05 -19.02 4.33
N ASN A 226 1.84 -18.90 4.86
CA ASN A 226 0.85 -19.97 5.01
C ASN A 226 0.07 -20.16 3.69
N TYR A 227 0.77 -20.51 2.62
CA TYR A 227 0.25 -20.50 1.25
C TYR A 227 -0.94 -21.45 1.03
N ARG A 228 -0.93 -22.64 1.67
CA ARG A 228 -2.04 -23.62 1.52
C ARG A 228 -3.35 -23.06 2.07
N ASP A 229 -3.29 -22.49 3.27
CA ASP A 229 -4.44 -21.88 3.92
C ASP A 229 -4.90 -20.63 3.15
N ALA A 230 -3.95 -19.83 2.64
CA ALA A 230 -4.26 -18.70 1.77
C ALA A 230 -5.07 -19.12 0.53
N LEU A 231 -4.63 -20.16 -0.19
CA LEU A 231 -5.35 -20.70 -1.35
C LEU A 231 -6.76 -21.20 -0.98
N GLU A 232 -6.95 -21.78 0.20
CA GLU A 232 -8.27 -22.21 0.68
C GLU A 232 -9.19 -21.01 0.89
N HIS A 233 -8.71 -19.95 1.54
CA HIS A 233 -9.48 -18.74 1.81
C HIS A 233 -9.80 -17.97 0.53
N TYR A 234 -8.87 -17.82 -0.42
CA TYR A 234 -9.17 -17.25 -1.74
C TYR A 234 -10.25 -18.03 -2.49
N ARG A 235 -10.20 -19.37 -2.45
CA ARG A 235 -11.26 -20.21 -3.06
C ARG A 235 -12.61 -20.03 -2.37
N LYS A 236 -12.64 -19.86 -1.03
CA LYS A 236 -13.88 -19.53 -0.30
C LYS A 236 -14.46 -18.20 -0.76
N ALA A 237 -13.63 -17.18 -0.97
CA ALA A 237 -14.07 -15.91 -1.52
C ALA A 237 -14.73 -16.06 -2.89
N LEU A 238 -14.10 -16.84 -3.80
CA LEU A 238 -14.66 -17.16 -5.13
C LEU A 238 -15.90 -18.05 -5.10
N GLN A 239 -16.13 -18.83 -4.03
CA GLN A 239 -17.38 -19.55 -3.82
C GLN A 239 -18.52 -18.61 -3.41
N ILE A 240 -18.21 -17.54 -2.68
CA ILE A 240 -19.19 -16.51 -2.30
C ILE A 240 -19.51 -15.65 -3.52
N ASP A 241 -18.48 -15.16 -4.23
CA ASP A 241 -18.62 -14.39 -5.46
C ASP A 241 -17.61 -14.88 -6.53
N PRO A 242 -18.06 -15.63 -7.54
CA PRO A 242 -17.19 -16.10 -8.64
C PRO A 242 -16.60 -14.98 -9.52
N ALA A 243 -17.11 -13.75 -9.40
CA ALA A 243 -16.62 -12.58 -10.12
C ALA A 243 -15.60 -11.77 -9.31
N PHE A 244 -15.25 -12.17 -8.08
CA PHE A 244 -14.35 -11.46 -7.21
C PHE A 244 -12.87 -11.61 -7.67
N GLN A 245 -12.46 -10.75 -8.62
CA GLN A 245 -11.20 -10.84 -9.35
C GLN A 245 -9.95 -10.78 -8.46
N THR A 246 -9.98 -10.03 -7.33
CA THR A 246 -8.86 -9.93 -6.39
C THR A 246 -8.45 -11.30 -5.86
N SER A 247 -9.39 -12.16 -5.53
CA SER A 247 -9.08 -13.52 -5.08
C SER A 247 -8.52 -14.41 -6.20
N GLN A 248 -8.95 -14.22 -7.46
CA GLN A 248 -8.37 -14.94 -8.59
C GLN A 248 -6.89 -14.55 -8.78
N LEU A 249 -6.58 -13.24 -8.66
CA LEU A 249 -5.22 -12.72 -8.68
C LEU A 249 -4.41 -13.26 -7.48
N GLY A 250 -4.99 -13.22 -6.27
CA GLY A 250 -4.36 -13.74 -5.05
C GLY A 250 -3.97 -15.22 -5.14
N ILE A 251 -4.77 -16.05 -5.84
CA ILE A 251 -4.44 -17.45 -6.13
C ILE A 251 -3.21 -17.52 -7.04
N ALA A 252 -3.19 -16.77 -8.14
CA ALA A 252 -2.07 -16.76 -9.08
C ALA A 252 -0.76 -16.33 -8.38
N ASP A 253 -0.81 -15.23 -7.62
CA ASP A 253 0.29 -14.70 -6.83
C ASP A 253 0.83 -15.72 -5.82
N THR A 254 -0.08 -16.46 -5.17
CA THR A 254 0.29 -17.46 -4.17
C THR A 254 1.04 -18.62 -4.83
N TYR A 255 0.57 -19.11 -5.98
CA TYR A 255 1.30 -20.13 -6.74
C TYR A 255 2.67 -19.64 -7.22
N ALA A 256 2.79 -18.39 -7.67
CA ALA A 256 4.08 -17.79 -8.03
C ALA A 256 5.06 -17.74 -6.85
N LEU A 257 4.58 -17.41 -5.63
CA LEU A 257 5.40 -17.41 -4.42
C LEU A 257 5.78 -18.84 -3.95
N MET A 258 4.97 -19.86 -4.28
CA MET A 258 5.28 -21.27 -4.03
C MET A 258 6.31 -21.85 -5.02
N GLY A 259 6.62 -21.13 -6.12
CA GLY A 259 7.47 -21.63 -7.20
C GLY A 259 6.71 -22.53 -8.20
N GLU A 260 5.37 -22.48 -8.20
CA GLU A 260 4.49 -23.17 -9.14
C GLU A 260 4.14 -22.26 -10.33
N GLU A 261 5.15 -21.77 -11.05
CA GLU A 261 5.06 -20.70 -12.02
C GLU A 261 4.11 -21.00 -13.19
N ALA A 262 4.07 -22.26 -13.64
CA ALA A 262 3.16 -22.66 -14.72
C ALA A 262 1.70 -22.61 -14.27
N THR A 263 1.42 -23.06 -13.05
CA THR A 263 0.10 -22.97 -12.43
C THR A 263 -0.30 -21.50 -12.25
N ALA A 264 0.61 -20.66 -11.74
CA ALA A 264 0.39 -19.22 -11.57
C ALA A 264 -0.03 -18.56 -12.88
N ARG A 265 0.67 -18.85 -14.00
CA ARG A 265 0.31 -18.31 -15.32
C ARG A 265 -1.10 -18.72 -15.74
N GLY A 266 -1.47 -19.99 -15.55
CA GLY A 266 -2.84 -20.44 -15.84
C GLY A 266 -3.91 -19.71 -15.02
N GLU A 267 -3.60 -19.31 -13.78
CA GLU A 267 -4.53 -18.52 -12.95
C GLU A 267 -4.57 -17.05 -13.37
N TYR A 268 -3.42 -16.44 -13.79
CA TYR A 268 -3.41 -15.11 -14.40
C TYR A 268 -4.19 -15.07 -15.73
N ASP A 269 -4.06 -16.12 -16.57
CA ASP A 269 -4.82 -16.23 -17.82
C ASP A 269 -6.34 -16.31 -17.56
N LYS A 270 -6.75 -17.00 -16.49
CA LYS A 270 -8.17 -17.02 -16.06
C LYS A 270 -8.64 -15.63 -15.62
N ALA A 271 -7.80 -14.88 -14.87
CA ALA A 271 -8.12 -13.53 -14.46
C ALA A 271 -8.22 -12.61 -15.70
N ALA A 272 -7.26 -12.68 -16.62
CA ALA A 272 -7.27 -11.92 -17.87
C ALA A 272 -8.49 -12.21 -18.73
N GLY A 273 -8.94 -13.49 -18.79
CA GLY A 273 -10.14 -13.89 -19.54
C GLY A 273 -11.45 -13.37 -18.95
N LYS A 274 -11.45 -12.93 -17.70
CA LYS A 274 -12.61 -12.33 -17.01
C LYS A 274 -12.52 -10.81 -16.89
N ALA A 275 -11.43 -10.19 -17.34
CA ALA A 275 -11.21 -8.76 -17.24
C ALA A 275 -12.28 -7.96 -18.01
N ASN A 276 -12.77 -6.89 -17.39
CA ASN A 276 -13.80 -6.03 -17.99
C ASN A 276 -13.23 -4.97 -18.95
N ALA A 277 -11.94 -4.67 -18.82
CA ALA A 277 -11.23 -3.68 -19.63
C ALA A 277 -9.90 -4.26 -20.15
N ARG A 278 -9.46 -3.75 -21.32
CA ARG A 278 -8.16 -4.16 -21.88
C ARG A 278 -6.99 -3.80 -20.97
N SER A 279 -7.05 -2.65 -20.31
CA SER A 279 -6.03 -2.24 -19.32
C SER A 279 -5.92 -3.22 -18.16
N GLU A 280 -7.03 -3.71 -17.62
CA GLU A 280 -7.04 -4.72 -16.57
C GLU A 280 -6.41 -6.03 -17.07
N GLN A 281 -6.74 -6.47 -18.27
CA GLN A 281 -6.15 -7.65 -18.88
C GLN A 281 -4.62 -7.52 -19.03
N VAL A 282 -4.15 -6.37 -19.51
CA VAL A 282 -2.70 -6.08 -19.63
C VAL A 282 -2.00 -6.14 -18.28
N GLY A 283 -2.62 -5.65 -17.20
CA GLY A 283 -2.07 -5.77 -15.84
C GLY A 283 -1.82 -7.24 -15.45
N TYR A 284 -2.75 -8.15 -15.74
CA TYR A 284 -2.56 -9.59 -15.49
C TYR A 284 -1.48 -10.20 -16.41
N GLU A 285 -1.37 -9.76 -17.65
CA GLU A 285 -0.32 -10.17 -18.59
C GLU A 285 1.08 -9.76 -18.09
N ILE A 286 1.22 -8.55 -17.50
CA ILE A 286 2.47 -8.10 -16.85
C ILE A 286 2.81 -9.04 -15.70
N GLN A 287 1.89 -9.31 -14.76
CA GLN A 287 2.14 -10.21 -13.64
C GLN A 287 2.50 -11.63 -14.10
N SER A 288 1.83 -12.14 -15.13
CA SER A 288 2.18 -13.42 -15.76
C SER A 288 3.59 -13.43 -16.32
N ALA A 289 4.03 -12.34 -16.97
CA ALA A 289 5.39 -12.20 -17.51
C ALA A 289 6.47 -12.23 -16.42
N LEU A 290 6.18 -11.69 -15.23
CA LEU A 290 7.13 -11.69 -14.10
C LEU A 290 7.41 -13.11 -13.56
N THR A 291 6.52 -14.08 -13.75
CA THR A 291 6.78 -15.47 -13.36
C THR A 291 8.01 -16.07 -14.06
N TYR A 292 8.30 -15.63 -15.28
CA TYR A 292 9.50 -16.07 -16.00
C TYR A 292 10.82 -15.54 -15.39
N VAL A 293 10.78 -14.45 -14.64
CA VAL A 293 11.93 -13.99 -13.85
C VAL A 293 12.25 -15.01 -12.76
N ARG A 294 11.23 -15.52 -12.06
CA ARG A 294 11.36 -16.57 -11.03
C ARG A 294 11.92 -17.86 -11.61
N GLU A 295 11.50 -18.22 -12.82
CA GLU A 295 12.05 -19.37 -13.58
C GLU A 295 13.47 -19.14 -14.15
N ARG A 296 14.08 -17.96 -13.88
CA ARG A 296 15.40 -17.55 -14.45
C ARG A 296 15.41 -17.53 -15.99
N LYS A 297 14.29 -17.11 -16.59
CA LYS A 297 14.09 -16.96 -18.03
C LYS A 297 13.87 -15.47 -18.40
N PRO A 298 14.79 -14.54 -18.08
CA PRO A 298 14.57 -13.10 -18.22
C PRO A 298 14.26 -12.67 -19.66
N LYS A 299 14.88 -13.31 -20.68
CA LYS A 299 14.60 -12.99 -22.09
C LYS A 299 13.13 -13.19 -22.46
N ARG A 300 12.50 -14.23 -21.90
CA ARG A 300 11.07 -14.50 -22.16
C ARG A 300 10.19 -13.48 -21.45
N SER A 301 10.52 -13.13 -20.21
CA SER A 301 9.85 -12.05 -19.48
C SER A 301 9.92 -10.73 -20.25
N LEU A 302 11.12 -10.32 -20.69
CA LEU A 302 11.31 -9.07 -21.45
C LEU A 302 10.47 -9.03 -22.73
N ALA A 303 10.38 -10.13 -23.49
CA ALA A 303 9.57 -10.19 -24.71
C ALA A 303 8.07 -10.04 -24.43
N LEU A 304 7.58 -10.63 -23.33
CA LEU A 304 6.18 -10.50 -22.94
C LEU A 304 5.86 -9.11 -22.38
N LEU A 305 6.77 -8.51 -21.61
CA LEU A 305 6.63 -7.15 -21.11
C LEU A 305 6.64 -6.11 -22.25
N ASP A 306 7.45 -6.30 -23.30
CA ASP A 306 7.44 -5.41 -24.48
C ASP A 306 6.10 -5.50 -25.24
N SER A 307 5.54 -6.72 -25.34
CA SER A 307 4.19 -6.91 -25.86
C SER A 307 3.13 -6.24 -24.98
N ALA A 308 3.21 -6.40 -23.67
CA ALA A 308 2.28 -5.78 -22.71
C ALA A 308 2.37 -4.25 -22.73
N ALA A 309 3.58 -3.67 -22.84
CA ALA A 309 3.78 -2.23 -22.99
C ALA A 309 3.10 -1.70 -24.26
N SER A 310 3.26 -2.40 -25.41
CA SER A 310 2.60 -2.04 -26.66
C SER A 310 1.08 -2.10 -26.57
N GLN A 311 0.54 -3.08 -25.84
CA GLN A 311 -0.91 -3.22 -25.63
C GLN A 311 -1.45 -2.16 -24.65
N ALA A 312 -0.68 -1.81 -23.61
CA ALA A 312 -0.99 -0.72 -22.68
C ALA A 312 -1.08 0.62 -23.42
N HIS A 313 -0.11 0.90 -24.31
CA HIS A 313 -0.12 2.07 -25.17
C HIS A 313 -1.39 2.14 -26.03
N ASN A 314 -1.73 1.06 -26.73
CA ASN A 314 -2.95 0.98 -27.56
C ASN A 314 -4.24 1.14 -26.73
N ALA A 315 -4.23 0.74 -25.47
CA ALA A 315 -5.33 0.89 -24.53
C ALA A 315 -5.35 2.27 -23.82
N GLN A 316 -4.42 3.17 -24.15
CA GLN A 316 -4.24 4.47 -23.49
C GLN A 316 -4.02 4.33 -21.96
N ALA A 317 -3.39 3.25 -21.54
CA ALA A 317 -3.08 2.93 -20.14
C ALA A 317 -1.61 3.29 -19.81
N SER A 318 -1.28 4.57 -19.89
CA SER A 318 0.10 5.08 -19.81
C SER A 318 0.85 4.68 -18.54
N LEU A 319 0.16 4.49 -17.39
CA LEU A 319 0.79 3.98 -16.16
C LEU A 319 1.24 2.53 -16.32
N LEU A 320 0.43 1.66 -16.92
CA LEU A 320 0.79 0.26 -17.17
C LEU A 320 1.91 0.14 -18.21
N GLU A 321 1.90 1.02 -19.22
CA GLU A 321 2.99 1.11 -20.19
C GLU A 321 4.31 1.49 -19.50
N ALA A 322 4.27 2.47 -18.61
CA ALA A 322 5.42 2.91 -17.84
C ALA A 322 5.93 1.81 -16.89
N GLU A 323 5.03 1.12 -16.18
CA GLU A 323 5.34 -0.02 -15.31
C GLU A 323 6.04 -1.13 -16.10
N ALA A 324 5.50 -1.54 -17.24
CA ALA A 324 6.11 -2.58 -18.07
C ALA A 324 7.53 -2.21 -18.50
N TYR A 325 7.77 -0.97 -18.94
CA TYR A 325 9.13 -0.52 -19.29
C TYR A 325 10.06 -0.40 -18.08
N ARG A 326 9.57 0.03 -16.91
CA ARG A 326 10.35 0.03 -15.65
C ARG A 326 10.73 -1.38 -15.24
N ASP A 327 9.83 -2.33 -15.34
CA ASP A 327 10.09 -3.73 -15.04
C ASP A 327 11.13 -4.33 -16.00
N MET A 328 11.04 -4.01 -17.30
CA MET A 328 12.07 -4.38 -18.27
C MET A 328 13.44 -3.79 -17.88
N ALA A 329 13.48 -2.52 -17.45
CA ALA A 329 14.71 -1.87 -17.00
C ALA A 329 15.30 -2.52 -15.75
N LEU A 330 14.46 -3.01 -14.84
CA LEU A 330 14.89 -3.69 -13.63
C LEU A 330 15.46 -5.09 -13.93
N ILE A 331 14.83 -5.83 -14.84
CA ILE A 331 15.27 -7.17 -15.29
C ILE A 331 16.55 -7.10 -16.11
N GLU A 332 16.75 -6.05 -16.91
CA GLU A 332 17.89 -5.89 -17.81
C GLU A 332 19.21 -5.72 -17.04
N ARG A 333 20.24 -6.46 -17.44
CA ARG A 333 21.55 -6.43 -16.80
C ARG A 333 22.46 -5.37 -17.41
N ASP A 334 22.30 -5.07 -18.70
CA ASP A 334 23.05 -4.01 -19.37
C ASP A 334 22.51 -2.64 -18.95
N ASN A 335 23.36 -1.83 -18.32
CA ASN A 335 22.97 -0.52 -17.81
C ASN A 335 22.52 0.45 -18.92
N GLN A 336 23.12 0.37 -20.10
CA GLN A 336 22.76 1.25 -21.21
C GLN A 336 21.38 0.90 -21.77
N GLN A 337 21.09 -0.39 -21.93
CA GLN A 337 19.78 -0.85 -22.38
C GLN A 337 18.70 -0.60 -21.32
N SER A 338 19.02 -0.82 -20.03
CA SER A 338 18.14 -0.48 -18.91
C SER A 338 17.74 1.00 -18.93
N LEU A 339 18.70 1.90 -19.15
CA LEU A 339 18.42 3.34 -19.25
C LEU A 339 17.49 3.69 -20.41
N LYS A 340 17.60 3.01 -21.56
CA LYS A 340 16.66 3.20 -22.67
C LYS A 340 15.22 2.79 -22.32
N TYR A 341 15.04 1.72 -21.56
CA TYR A 341 13.72 1.35 -21.05
C TYR A 341 13.18 2.40 -20.07
N LEU A 342 14.02 2.97 -19.20
CA LEU A 342 13.64 4.06 -18.32
C LEU A 342 13.26 5.35 -19.07
N ASP A 343 13.88 5.60 -20.22
CA ASP A 343 13.50 6.73 -21.09
C ASP A 343 12.11 6.51 -21.68
N LYS A 344 11.78 5.29 -22.12
CA LYS A 344 10.43 4.92 -22.58
C LYS A 344 9.40 5.02 -21.45
N SER A 345 9.72 4.51 -20.25
CA SER A 345 8.84 4.64 -19.08
C SER A 345 8.57 6.10 -18.74
N SER A 346 9.60 6.95 -18.74
CA SER A 346 9.45 8.39 -18.49
C SER A 346 8.59 9.08 -19.56
N ALA A 347 8.67 8.67 -20.83
CA ALA A 347 7.84 9.19 -21.90
C ALA A 347 6.35 8.83 -21.69
N ALA A 348 6.07 7.56 -21.35
CA ALA A 348 4.70 7.12 -21.03
C ALA A 348 4.12 7.89 -19.83
N LEU A 349 4.92 8.12 -18.77
CA LEU A 349 4.49 8.93 -17.62
C LEU A 349 4.24 10.40 -17.96
N ALA A 350 4.92 10.95 -18.97
CA ALA A 350 4.66 12.31 -19.44
C ALA A 350 3.27 12.42 -20.12
N GLU A 351 2.84 11.38 -20.83
CA GLU A 351 1.50 11.30 -21.41
C GLU A 351 0.41 11.15 -20.34
N ALA A 352 0.72 10.48 -19.23
CA ALA A 352 -0.19 10.32 -18.08
C ALA A 352 -0.36 11.60 -17.23
N SER A 353 0.40 12.66 -17.48
CA SER A 353 0.52 13.85 -16.62
C SER A 353 -0.77 14.68 -16.48
N GLY A 354 -1.82 14.37 -17.24
CA GLY A 354 -3.16 14.97 -17.08
C GLY A 354 -3.97 14.42 -15.90
N THR A 355 -3.51 13.32 -15.27
CA THR A 355 -4.17 12.67 -14.15
C THR A 355 -3.22 12.67 -12.94
N PRO A 356 -3.15 13.77 -12.15
CA PRO A 356 -2.35 13.75 -10.94
C PRO A 356 -2.94 12.76 -9.95
N GLY A 357 -2.13 11.82 -9.51
CA GLY A 357 -2.50 10.84 -8.51
C GLY A 357 -1.25 10.30 -7.82
N PRO A 358 -1.37 9.82 -6.59
CA PRO A 358 -0.27 9.23 -5.84
C PRO A 358 0.42 8.08 -6.61
N GLU A 359 -0.32 7.32 -7.43
CA GLU A 359 0.21 6.24 -8.25
C GLU A 359 1.19 6.75 -9.31
N LEU A 360 0.86 7.85 -9.98
CA LEU A 360 1.74 8.50 -10.95
C LEU A 360 3.04 8.99 -10.28
N HIS A 361 2.93 9.59 -9.08
CA HIS A 361 4.10 10.06 -8.33
C HIS A 361 4.96 8.90 -7.87
N GLN A 362 4.35 7.81 -7.40
CA GLN A 362 5.09 6.62 -6.98
C GLN A 362 5.82 5.98 -8.18
N GLU A 363 5.16 5.82 -9.32
CA GLU A 363 5.81 5.25 -10.51
C GLU A 363 6.96 6.13 -11.01
N ARG A 364 6.80 7.45 -11.01
CA ARG A 364 7.90 8.39 -11.29
C ARG A 364 9.07 8.23 -10.33
N ALA A 365 8.79 8.05 -9.05
CA ALA A 365 9.80 7.86 -8.03
C ALA A 365 10.60 6.57 -8.26
N GLU A 366 9.93 5.46 -8.58
CA GLU A 366 10.60 4.18 -8.87
C GLU A 366 11.45 4.26 -10.15
N VAL A 367 10.98 4.96 -11.18
CA VAL A 367 11.77 5.23 -12.40
C VAL A 367 13.02 6.04 -12.08
N LEU A 368 12.90 7.11 -11.29
CA LEU A 368 14.04 7.95 -10.88
C LEU A 368 15.02 7.19 -9.99
N ARG A 369 14.50 6.39 -9.04
CA ARG A 369 15.31 5.48 -8.20
C ARG A 369 16.17 4.56 -9.06
N LEU A 370 15.53 3.81 -9.98
CA LEU A 370 16.25 2.86 -10.81
C LEU A 370 17.23 3.56 -11.75
N ARG A 371 16.86 4.73 -12.28
CA ARG A 371 17.76 5.57 -13.10
C ARG A 371 19.00 5.99 -12.32
N ALA A 372 18.87 6.47 -11.10
CA ALA A 372 19.98 6.86 -10.25
C ALA A 372 20.94 5.68 -10.00
N ILE A 373 20.39 4.51 -9.65
CA ILE A 373 21.15 3.29 -9.39
C ILE A 373 21.91 2.83 -10.66
N ARG A 374 21.22 2.80 -11.82
CA ARG A 374 21.85 2.38 -13.09
C ARG A 374 22.95 3.33 -13.57
N LEU A 375 22.74 4.64 -13.37
CA LEU A 375 23.76 5.64 -13.71
C LEU A 375 24.97 5.53 -12.77
N ALA A 376 24.77 5.32 -11.48
CA ALA A 376 25.86 5.09 -10.52
C ALA A 376 26.66 3.83 -10.88
N ALA A 377 25.97 2.72 -11.15
CA ALA A 377 26.61 1.46 -11.56
C ALA A 377 27.36 1.57 -12.91
N ALA A 378 26.95 2.50 -13.78
CA ALA A 378 27.66 2.82 -15.04
C ALA A 378 28.80 3.86 -14.88
N GLY A 379 29.13 4.28 -13.65
CA GLY A 379 30.17 5.30 -13.38
C GLY A 379 29.75 6.72 -13.75
N LYS A 380 28.48 6.98 -14.05
CA LYS A 380 27.95 8.30 -14.45
C LYS A 380 27.44 9.08 -13.22
N ALA A 381 28.37 9.45 -12.33
CA ALA A 381 28.06 10.03 -11.02
C ALA A 381 27.18 11.30 -11.08
N GLU A 382 27.45 12.23 -12.00
CA GLU A 382 26.64 13.47 -12.12
C GLU A 382 25.20 13.17 -12.58
N GLY A 383 25.02 12.20 -13.47
CA GLY A 383 23.69 11.76 -13.87
C GLY A 383 22.92 11.10 -12.73
N ALA A 384 23.59 10.28 -11.91
CA ALA A 384 22.98 9.68 -10.72
C ALA A 384 22.55 10.74 -9.71
N LYS A 385 23.40 11.75 -9.45
CA LYS A 385 23.10 12.88 -8.58
C LYS A 385 21.91 13.71 -9.09
N GLN A 386 21.81 13.92 -10.40
CA GLN A 386 20.70 14.65 -10.99
C GLN A 386 19.37 13.87 -10.79
N ALA A 387 19.35 12.55 -11.04
CA ALA A 387 18.16 11.73 -10.82
C ALA A 387 17.73 11.70 -9.34
N LEU A 388 18.69 11.63 -8.40
CA LEU A 388 18.41 11.75 -6.97
C LEU A 388 17.84 13.12 -6.59
N LYS A 389 18.35 14.20 -7.19
CA LYS A 389 17.81 15.56 -6.95
C LYS A 389 16.36 15.70 -7.44
N GLU A 390 16.04 15.10 -8.58
CA GLU A 390 14.66 15.10 -9.11
C GLU A 390 13.73 14.28 -8.20
N LEU A 391 14.21 13.15 -7.69
CA LEU A 391 13.46 12.32 -6.74
C LEU A 391 13.28 13.04 -5.39
N ASP A 392 14.31 13.75 -4.90
CA ASP A 392 14.22 14.57 -3.70
C ASP A 392 13.20 15.70 -3.85
N LEU A 393 13.20 16.40 -4.98
CA LEU A 393 12.19 17.40 -5.28
C LEU A 393 10.77 16.81 -5.30
N LEU A 394 10.62 15.64 -5.92
CA LEU A 394 9.33 14.96 -6.00
C LEU A 394 8.80 14.60 -4.60
N GLN A 395 9.63 14.02 -3.72
CA GLN A 395 9.21 13.72 -2.35
C GLN A 395 8.89 14.97 -1.54
N GLN A 396 9.65 16.06 -1.69
CA GLN A 396 9.42 17.32 -0.98
C GLN A 396 8.12 18.01 -1.42
N THR A 397 7.73 17.87 -2.67
CA THR A 397 6.51 18.50 -3.21
C THR A 397 5.25 17.70 -2.93
N THR A 398 5.35 16.35 -2.90
CA THR A 398 4.19 15.46 -2.70
C THR A 398 4.04 14.98 -1.27
N HIS A 399 5.09 15.13 -0.46
CA HIS A 399 5.08 14.79 0.96
C HIS A 399 4.65 13.35 1.31
N GLY A 400 4.89 12.34 0.44
CA GLY A 400 4.49 10.94 0.66
C GLY A 400 5.53 10.12 1.42
N THR A 401 5.14 9.40 2.48
CA THR A 401 6.05 8.51 3.25
C THR A 401 6.69 7.46 2.35
N ALA A 402 5.91 6.91 1.41
CA ALA A 402 6.42 5.96 0.41
C ALA A 402 7.51 6.59 -0.47
N LEU A 403 7.32 7.84 -0.92
CA LEU A 403 8.29 8.57 -1.73
C LEU A 403 9.58 8.87 -0.97
N SER A 404 9.47 9.23 0.32
CA SER A 404 10.65 9.45 1.17
C SER A 404 11.46 8.16 1.34
N ARG A 405 10.79 7.01 1.49
CA ARG A 405 11.47 5.71 1.51
C ARG A 405 12.11 5.37 0.17
N THR A 406 11.40 5.60 -0.94
CA THR A 406 11.96 5.39 -2.29
C THR A 406 13.22 6.24 -2.50
N TYR A 407 13.21 7.50 -2.03
CA TYR A 407 14.40 8.36 -2.05
C TYR A 407 15.53 7.81 -1.18
N ALA A 408 15.24 7.42 0.06
CA ALA A 408 16.23 6.85 0.97
C ALA A 408 16.83 5.56 0.39
N GLY A 409 16.02 4.64 -0.11
CA GLY A 409 16.48 3.43 -0.79
C GLY A 409 17.34 3.72 -2.02
N ALA A 410 16.97 4.70 -2.85
CA ALA A 410 17.76 5.14 -4.01
C ALA A 410 19.13 5.69 -3.60
N MET A 411 19.14 6.61 -2.61
CA MET A 411 20.38 7.21 -2.09
C MET A 411 21.30 6.14 -1.52
N GLY A 412 20.78 5.25 -0.67
CA GLY A 412 21.55 4.17 -0.08
C GLY A 412 22.12 3.20 -1.12
N SER A 413 21.33 2.80 -2.14
CA SER A 413 21.81 1.93 -3.21
C SER A 413 22.89 2.61 -4.09
N VAL A 414 22.77 3.90 -4.35
CA VAL A 414 23.81 4.69 -5.05
C VAL A 414 25.12 4.76 -4.22
N LEU A 415 25.00 4.91 -2.90
CA LEU A 415 26.16 4.89 -2.00
C LEU A 415 26.82 3.51 -1.96
N VAL A 416 26.06 2.41 -1.95
CA VAL A 416 26.58 1.04 -2.06
C VAL A 416 27.32 0.85 -3.39
N ALA A 417 26.73 1.29 -4.50
CA ALA A 417 27.40 1.23 -5.83
C ALA A 417 28.71 2.03 -5.86
N SER A 418 28.84 3.05 -5.01
CA SER A 418 30.03 3.87 -4.82
C SER A 418 30.97 3.37 -3.70
N GLN A 419 30.70 2.19 -3.13
CA GLN A 419 31.44 1.56 -2.00
C GLN A 419 31.49 2.41 -0.72
N ARG A 420 30.54 3.33 -0.55
CA ARG A 420 30.39 4.18 0.64
C ARG A 420 29.44 3.53 1.65
N TYR A 421 29.77 2.33 2.10
CA TYR A 421 28.87 1.44 2.85
C TYR A 421 28.38 2.03 4.17
N ALA A 422 29.28 2.64 4.96
CA ALA A 422 28.92 3.25 6.24
C ALA A 422 27.90 4.38 6.09
N GLU A 423 27.99 5.14 5.00
CA GLU A 423 27.04 6.21 4.70
C GLU A 423 25.72 5.68 4.12
N ALA A 424 25.75 4.51 3.47
CA ALA A 424 24.55 3.89 2.90
C ALA A 424 23.60 3.35 3.99
N VAL A 425 24.14 2.86 5.11
CA VAL A 425 23.37 2.19 6.16
C VAL A 425 22.16 2.99 6.64
N PRO A 426 22.28 4.26 7.11
CA PRO A 426 21.14 4.99 7.64
C PRO A 426 20.01 5.19 6.59
N TYR A 427 20.36 5.40 5.34
CA TYR A 427 19.37 5.52 4.26
C TYR A 427 18.66 4.21 3.96
N LEU A 428 19.38 3.09 3.88
CA LEU A 428 18.78 1.79 3.58
C LEU A 428 17.94 1.24 4.74
N GLU A 429 18.25 1.62 5.98
CA GLU A 429 17.44 1.27 7.16
C GLU A 429 16.02 1.88 7.09
N GLU A 430 15.85 3.00 6.39
CA GLU A 430 14.55 3.62 6.16
C GLU A 430 13.72 2.87 5.10
N ASP A 431 14.36 2.08 4.20
CA ASP A 431 13.66 1.36 3.11
C ASP A 431 13.73 -0.17 3.25
N THR A 432 13.46 -0.70 4.43
CA THR A 432 13.46 -2.16 4.70
C THR A 432 12.20 -2.89 4.23
N ARG A 433 11.37 -2.28 3.38
CA ARG A 433 10.21 -2.89 2.72
C ARG A 433 10.47 -3.24 1.26
N ASN A 434 11.53 -2.72 0.68
CA ASN A 434 11.94 -3.07 -0.66
C ASN A 434 13.03 -4.15 -0.62
N PRO A 435 12.81 -5.33 -1.23
CA PRO A 435 13.80 -6.42 -1.24
C PRO A 435 15.17 -6.03 -1.80
N LEU A 436 15.24 -5.09 -2.75
CA LEU A 436 16.50 -4.61 -3.31
C LEU A 436 17.27 -3.77 -2.28
N SER A 437 16.58 -2.84 -1.58
CA SER A 437 17.20 -2.06 -0.51
C SER A 437 17.63 -2.95 0.66
N MET A 438 16.84 -3.96 1.00
CA MET A 438 17.24 -4.94 2.03
C MET A 438 18.52 -5.71 1.61
N ARG A 439 18.61 -6.14 0.35
CA ARG A 439 19.80 -6.79 -0.20
C ARG A 439 21.03 -5.86 -0.11
N ASP A 440 20.88 -4.62 -0.52
CA ASP A 440 21.95 -3.64 -0.49
C ASP A 440 22.36 -3.28 0.95
N LEU A 441 21.42 -3.27 1.89
CA LEU A 441 21.68 -3.09 3.32
C LEU A 441 22.44 -4.29 3.93
N ILE A 442 22.13 -5.52 3.49
CA ILE A 442 22.89 -6.72 3.89
C ILE A 442 24.36 -6.59 3.43
N VAL A 443 24.58 -6.12 2.20
CA VAL A 443 25.93 -5.85 1.69
C VAL A 443 26.61 -4.78 2.57
N ALA A 444 25.96 -3.65 2.79
CA ALA A 444 26.51 -2.55 3.59
C ALA A 444 26.86 -3.00 5.02
N TYR A 445 25.97 -3.73 5.70
CA TYR A 445 26.25 -4.28 7.04
C TYR A 445 27.45 -5.23 7.03
N THR A 446 27.57 -6.08 6.02
CA THR A 446 28.69 -7.03 5.90
C THR A 446 30.02 -6.29 5.76
N GLU A 447 30.06 -5.28 4.90
CA GLU A 447 31.27 -4.50 4.59
C GLU A 447 31.71 -3.60 5.78
N VAL A 448 30.75 -3.13 6.61
CA VAL A 448 31.10 -2.38 7.84
C VAL A 448 31.32 -3.28 9.07
N GLY A 449 31.29 -4.62 8.90
CA GLY A 449 31.53 -5.58 9.98
C GLY A 449 30.34 -5.85 10.90
N ALA A 450 29.14 -5.37 10.57
CA ALA A 450 27.91 -5.59 11.36
C ALA A 450 27.23 -6.94 10.96
N THR A 451 27.96 -8.04 11.04
CA THR A 451 27.58 -9.35 10.52
C THR A 451 26.31 -9.92 11.14
N ASP A 452 26.08 -9.69 12.44
CA ASP A 452 24.87 -10.16 13.12
C ASP A 452 23.62 -9.45 12.57
N ARG A 453 23.72 -8.15 12.32
CA ARG A 453 22.62 -7.35 11.71
C ARG A 453 22.37 -7.81 10.27
N ALA A 454 23.43 -8.08 9.52
CA ALA A 454 23.31 -8.64 8.16
C ALA A 454 22.54 -9.97 8.18
N HIS A 455 22.90 -10.89 9.08
CA HIS A 455 22.27 -12.20 9.19
C HIS A 455 20.78 -12.10 9.60
N VAL A 456 20.45 -11.27 10.56
CA VAL A 456 19.04 -11.03 10.95
C VAL A 456 18.23 -10.51 9.75
N LEU A 457 18.81 -9.58 8.99
CA LEU A 457 18.15 -9.02 7.81
C LEU A 457 18.02 -10.04 6.65
N GLU A 458 19.01 -10.94 6.45
CA GLU A 458 18.92 -12.07 5.52
C GLU A 458 17.70 -12.96 5.83
N LEU A 459 17.48 -13.30 7.09
CA LEU A 459 16.33 -14.10 7.51
C LEU A 459 15.01 -13.37 7.29
N LYS A 460 14.96 -12.07 7.58
CA LYS A 460 13.78 -11.23 7.33
C LYS A 460 13.49 -11.15 5.82
N LEU A 461 14.51 -10.94 4.99
CA LEU A 461 14.36 -10.88 3.53
C LEU A 461 13.93 -12.24 2.95
N ALA A 462 14.46 -13.35 3.47
CA ALA A 462 14.03 -14.69 3.06
C ALA A 462 12.57 -14.99 3.41
N ALA A 463 12.02 -14.35 4.43
CA ALA A 463 10.62 -14.46 4.82
C ALA A 463 9.69 -13.47 4.08
N PHE A 464 10.21 -12.68 3.13
CA PHE A 464 9.41 -11.71 2.40
C PHE A 464 8.50 -12.41 1.36
N ASN A 465 7.17 -12.28 1.53
CA ASN A 465 6.15 -13.02 0.78
C ASN A 465 5.15 -12.09 0.06
N GLN A 466 5.63 -10.96 -0.49
CA GLN A 466 4.85 -10.14 -1.41
C GLN A 466 5.23 -10.47 -2.86
N PRO A 467 4.26 -10.58 -3.79
CA PRO A 467 4.51 -11.06 -5.15
C PRO A 467 5.03 -9.93 -6.07
N THR A 468 6.09 -9.25 -5.67
CA THR A 468 6.70 -8.16 -6.44
C THR A 468 7.85 -8.66 -7.32
N LEU A 469 8.24 -7.86 -8.33
CA LEU A 469 9.40 -8.15 -9.18
C LEU A 469 10.69 -8.16 -8.35
N GLU A 470 10.85 -7.24 -7.40
CA GLU A 470 12.02 -7.17 -6.52
C GLU A 470 12.14 -8.46 -5.68
N GLN A 471 11.01 -8.97 -5.18
CA GLN A 471 10.98 -10.25 -4.48
C GLN A 471 11.42 -11.39 -5.43
N ALA A 472 10.92 -11.40 -6.66
CA ALA A 472 11.25 -12.42 -7.65
C ALA A 472 12.75 -12.42 -8.01
N LEU A 473 13.39 -11.26 -8.01
CA LEU A 473 14.80 -11.09 -8.32
C LEU A 473 15.75 -11.50 -7.19
N VAL A 474 15.32 -11.35 -5.93
CA VAL A 474 16.22 -11.45 -4.77
C VAL A 474 15.92 -12.66 -3.89
N VAL A 475 14.65 -12.87 -3.52
CA VAL A 475 14.29 -13.82 -2.45
C VAL A 475 14.51 -15.29 -2.83
N PRO A 476 14.17 -15.77 -4.04
CA PRO A 476 14.38 -17.17 -4.40
C PRO A 476 15.87 -17.58 -4.34
N GLU A 477 16.77 -16.69 -4.78
CA GLU A 477 18.21 -16.96 -4.73
C GLU A 477 18.73 -16.98 -3.29
N LEU A 478 18.31 -16.03 -2.45
CA LEU A 478 18.67 -15.99 -1.04
C LEU A 478 18.20 -17.24 -0.29
N ARG A 479 16.95 -17.69 -0.52
CA ARG A 479 16.42 -18.95 0.06
C ARG A 479 17.27 -20.15 -0.32
N THR A 480 17.69 -20.24 -1.57
CA THR A 480 18.57 -21.33 -2.06
C THR A 480 19.93 -21.29 -1.35
N LYS A 481 20.54 -20.11 -1.22
CA LYS A 481 21.82 -19.91 -0.53
C LYS A 481 21.72 -20.32 0.95
N LEU A 482 20.67 -19.89 1.65
CA LEU A 482 20.47 -20.21 3.07
C LEU A 482 20.22 -21.70 3.28
N ALA A 483 19.46 -22.38 2.42
CA ALA A 483 19.22 -23.82 2.47
C ALA A 483 20.54 -24.61 2.32
N ALA A 484 21.36 -24.27 1.31
CA ALA A 484 22.66 -24.89 1.09
C ALA A 484 23.62 -24.70 2.28
N THR A 485 23.58 -23.56 2.95
CA THR A 485 24.39 -23.27 4.15
C THR A 485 23.94 -24.11 5.35
N LYS A 486 22.63 -24.30 5.52
CA LYS A 486 22.05 -25.15 6.58
C LYS A 486 22.43 -26.62 6.38
N GLU A 487 22.36 -27.13 5.18
CA GLU A 487 22.80 -28.50 4.83
C GLU A 487 24.28 -28.71 5.11
N LYS A 488 25.15 -27.77 4.68
CA LYS A 488 26.59 -27.83 4.97
C LYS A 488 26.87 -27.84 6.45
N ARG A 489 26.20 -27.00 7.27
CA ARG A 489 26.35 -27.00 8.73
C ARG A 489 25.86 -28.31 9.37
N GLY A 490 24.75 -28.87 8.88
CA GLY A 490 24.23 -30.16 9.32
C GLY A 490 25.19 -31.31 9.00
N TRP A 491 25.76 -31.31 7.81
CA TRP A 491 26.76 -32.30 7.39
C TRP A 491 28.08 -32.18 8.21
N LEU A 492 28.58 -30.97 8.45
CA LEU A 492 29.75 -30.71 9.29
C LEU A 492 29.54 -31.15 10.74
N ARG A 493 28.37 -30.92 11.34
CA ARG A 493 28.03 -31.42 12.69
C ARG A 493 28.08 -32.95 12.75
N LYS A 494 27.50 -33.64 11.76
CA LYS A 494 27.56 -35.10 11.65
C LYS A 494 28.98 -35.61 11.50
N LEU A 495 29.84 -34.94 10.73
CA LEU A 495 31.25 -35.28 10.54
C LEU A 495 32.10 -35.07 11.82
N MET A 496 31.78 -34.04 12.61
CA MET A 496 32.52 -33.71 13.83
C MET A 496 31.99 -34.43 15.10
N GLY A 497 30.98 -35.32 14.93
CA GLY A 497 30.49 -36.17 16.01
C GLY A 497 29.84 -35.40 17.17
N SER A 498 29.37 -34.18 16.92
CA SER A 498 28.62 -33.40 17.90
C SER A 498 27.14 -33.54 17.62
N ASP A 499 26.53 -34.60 18.24
CA ASP A 499 25.07 -34.70 18.40
C ASP A 499 24.56 -33.74 19.49
#